data_bbea4a4bafd0bd8e93bed4839daf90be
#
_entry.id   bbea4a4bafd0bd8e93bed4839daf90be
#
_cell.length_a   1.000
_cell.length_b   1.000
_cell.length_c   1.000
_cell.angle_alpha   90.00
_cell.angle_beta   90.00
_cell.angle_gamma   90.00
#
_symmetry.space_group_name_H-M   'P 1'
#
loop_
_entity.id
_entity.type
_entity.pdbx_description
1 polymer ?
#
loop_
_entity_poly.entity_id
_entity_poly.type
_entity_poly.pdbx_seq_one_letter_code
_entity_poly.pdbx_strand_id
1 'polypeptide(L)'
;MERRFALSTSFTFGSTPAVDAHELVTGAHWAMGFGPPIGADGIVPTNIDGIGFKWEALSSDGVARTLRKETDPLAVEKINVLLQPNTGIKTGSTIASYKQYLVLTKDPNALPPGEIKVTNVAGGLQVTIHAADFLKSLGVSLGSTFQVPTLGPGCHQSVTYDSTGMVGIGGGPPPPIPNKCDVVANQIIPVDLGSIPIDRFKRINDTSPPKHFEIALSNCAANAKPTISFRDKATPPNADKTVLRLSAPGGQSLAQGFGIIMTREDGSRERISYGDPGAAKKYEMTLDKPGRTAKIPLSAQYIRTGGDAEVKAGYAGGSAEFTFTFP
;
A
#
# COMPACT_ATOMS: atom_id res chain seq x y z
N MET A 1 -5.45 -2.11 -7.38
CA MET A 1 -4.25 -2.78 -7.98
C MET A 1 -4.76 -3.95 -8.80
N GLU A 2 -4.38 -4.02 -10.06
CA GLU A 2 -4.86 -4.98 -11.04
C GLU A 2 -3.67 -5.61 -11.78
N ARG A 3 -3.74 -6.91 -12.03
CA ARG A 3 -2.81 -7.62 -12.91
C ARG A 3 -3.59 -8.40 -13.94
N ARG A 4 -3.07 -8.46 -15.16
CA ARG A 4 -3.63 -9.24 -16.26
C ARG A 4 -2.60 -10.23 -16.76
N PHE A 5 -3.06 -11.41 -17.16
CA PHE A 5 -2.25 -12.45 -17.77
C PHE A 5 -3.12 -13.30 -18.67
N ALA A 6 -2.48 -14.03 -19.56
CA ALA A 6 -3.16 -14.96 -20.46
C ALA A 6 -2.45 -16.31 -20.42
N LEU A 7 -3.24 -17.37 -20.48
CA LEU A 7 -2.77 -18.74 -20.62
C LEU A 7 -3.21 -19.28 -21.96
N SER A 8 -2.24 -19.72 -22.76
CA SER A 8 -2.50 -20.38 -24.05
C SER A 8 -2.37 -21.88 -23.86
N THR A 9 -3.36 -22.63 -24.36
CA THR A 9 -3.34 -24.08 -24.40
C THR A 9 -3.52 -24.54 -25.84
N SER A 10 -2.68 -25.47 -26.29
CA SER A 10 -2.74 -26.03 -27.63
C SER A 10 -3.10 -27.50 -27.58
N PHE A 11 -3.98 -27.93 -28.48
CA PHE A 11 -4.37 -29.30 -28.70
C PHE A 11 -3.93 -29.73 -30.11
N THR A 12 -3.37 -30.92 -30.21
CA THR A 12 -2.95 -31.47 -31.49
C THR A 12 -3.78 -32.71 -31.79
N PHE A 13 -4.45 -32.71 -32.93
CA PHE A 13 -5.30 -33.76 -33.41
C PHE A 13 -4.59 -34.54 -34.50
N GLY A 14 -4.64 -35.85 -34.41
CA GLY A 14 -4.18 -36.74 -35.46
C GLY A 14 -5.13 -36.76 -36.66
N SER A 15 -4.73 -37.45 -37.74
CA SER A 15 -5.61 -37.71 -38.89
C SER A 15 -6.75 -38.64 -38.48
N THR A 16 -7.97 -38.33 -38.89
CA THR A 16 -9.17 -39.16 -38.64
C THR A 16 -9.68 -39.78 -39.94
N PRO A 17 -10.25 -40.98 -39.92
CA PRO A 17 -10.84 -41.60 -41.11
C PRO A 17 -12.22 -41.02 -41.48
N ALA A 18 -12.85 -40.29 -40.57
CA ALA A 18 -14.16 -39.67 -40.73
C ALA A 18 -14.17 -38.21 -40.28
N VAL A 19 -15.24 -37.50 -40.56
CA VAL A 19 -15.47 -36.16 -40.01
C VAL A 19 -15.57 -36.27 -38.49
N ASP A 20 -14.79 -35.50 -37.77
CA ASP A 20 -14.78 -35.46 -36.31
C ASP A 20 -14.89 -34.03 -35.80
N ALA A 21 -15.73 -33.80 -34.82
CA ALA A 21 -16.01 -32.50 -34.25
C ALA A 21 -15.55 -32.47 -32.80
N HIS A 22 -14.74 -31.48 -32.50
CA HIS A 22 -14.22 -31.21 -31.15
C HIS A 22 -14.71 -29.89 -30.63
N GLU A 23 -15.04 -29.82 -29.35
CA GLU A 23 -15.29 -28.59 -28.61
C GLU A 23 -14.18 -28.41 -27.57
N LEU A 24 -13.27 -27.46 -27.81
CA LEU A 24 -12.22 -27.14 -26.88
C LEU A 24 -12.73 -26.08 -25.90
N VAL A 25 -12.70 -26.40 -24.62
CA VAL A 25 -13.18 -25.50 -23.55
C VAL A 25 -12.04 -25.24 -22.56
N THR A 26 -11.80 -23.98 -22.28
CA THR A 26 -10.92 -23.57 -21.17
C THR A 26 -11.77 -22.96 -20.06
N GLY A 27 -11.49 -23.36 -18.83
CA GLY A 27 -12.20 -22.85 -17.66
C GLY A 27 -11.34 -22.84 -16.42
N ALA A 28 -11.83 -22.22 -15.35
CA ALA A 28 -11.13 -22.15 -14.10
C ALA A 28 -12.09 -22.12 -12.91
N HIS A 29 -11.59 -22.54 -11.76
CA HIS A 29 -12.31 -22.44 -10.49
C HIS A 29 -11.35 -22.30 -9.32
N TRP A 30 -11.83 -21.78 -8.19
CA TRP A 30 -11.15 -21.93 -6.93
C TRP A 30 -11.31 -23.37 -6.44
N ALA A 31 -10.23 -24.12 -6.42
CA ALA A 31 -10.25 -25.51 -5.94
C ALA A 31 -10.59 -25.57 -4.45
N MET A 32 -11.20 -26.68 -4.05
CA MET A 32 -11.52 -26.96 -2.66
C MET A 32 -10.22 -27.20 -1.88
N GLY A 33 -9.79 -26.22 -1.10
CA GLY A 33 -8.67 -26.32 -0.15
C GLY A 33 -9.15 -26.18 1.29
N PHE A 34 -8.26 -26.34 2.25
CA PHE A 34 -8.52 -26.18 3.68
C PHE A 34 -8.57 -24.70 4.12
N GLY A 35 -8.99 -23.80 3.26
CA GLY A 35 -9.00 -22.38 3.50
C GLY A 35 -10.35 -21.83 4.00
N PRO A 36 -10.39 -20.56 4.42
CA PRO A 36 -11.64 -19.90 4.77
C PRO A 36 -12.59 -19.89 3.58
N PRO A 37 -13.91 -19.81 3.84
CA PRO A 37 -14.90 -19.81 2.77
C PRO A 37 -14.71 -18.60 1.85
N ILE A 38 -14.78 -18.86 0.55
CA ILE A 38 -14.84 -17.79 -0.45
C ILE A 38 -16.26 -17.21 -0.39
N GLY A 39 -16.38 -15.89 -0.36
CA GLY A 39 -17.68 -15.22 -0.41
C GLY A 39 -18.43 -15.52 -1.71
N ALA A 40 -19.75 -15.35 -1.69
CA ALA A 40 -20.60 -15.56 -2.88
C ALA A 40 -20.21 -14.65 -4.06
N ASP A 41 -19.53 -13.55 -3.79
CA ASP A 41 -18.95 -12.60 -4.75
C ASP A 41 -17.56 -13.02 -5.28
N GLY A 42 -17.06 -14.19 -4.86
CA GLY A 42 -15.75 -14.71 -5.25
C GLY A 42 -14.57 -14.02 -4.59
N ILE A 43 -14.80 -13.25 -3.53
CA ILE A 43 -13.73 -12.58 -2.77
C ILE A 43 -13.07 -13.56 -1.80
N VAL A 44 -11.77 -13.62 -1.85
CA VAL A 44 -10.91 -14.45 -0.99
C VAL A 44 -10.21 -13.57 0.02
N PRO A 45 -10.22 -13.91 1.32
CA PRO A 45 -9.48 -13.16 2.33
C PRO A 45 -7.97 -13.17 2.06
N THR A 46 -7.30 -12.06 2.38
CA THR A 46 -5.84 -11.99 2.37
C THR A 46 -5.29 -12.04 3.81
N ASN A 47 -3.97 -11.94 3.94
CA ASN A 47 -3.34 -11.78 5.26
C ASN A 47 -3.66 -10.43 5.93
N ILE A 48 -4.35 -9.51 5.24
CA ILE A 48 -4.76 -8.21 5.77
C ILE A 48 -6.27 -8.17 5.93
N ASP A 49 -6.74 -8.06 7.17
CA ASP A 49 -8.16 -7.88 7.45
C ASP A 49 -8.69 -6.59 6.81
N GLY A 50 -9.77 -6.69 6.07
CA GLY A 50 -10.34 -5.59 5.28
C GLY A 50 -9.84 -5.50 3.83
N ILE A 51 -8.92 -6.38 3.40
CA ILE A 51 -8.49 -6.51 2.01
C ILE A 51 -8.77 -7.92 1.53
N GLY A 52 -9.54 -8.02 0.46
CA GLY A 52 -9.80 -9.26 -0.25
C GLY A 52 -9.05 -9.32 -1.58
N PHE A 53 -9.02 -10.51 -2.14
CA PHE A 53 -8.40 -10.81 -3.41
C PHE A 53 -9.43 -11.47 -4.33
N LYS A 54 -9.46 -11.07 -5.59
CA LYS A 54 -10.43 -11.53 -6.56
C LYS A 54 -9.79 -11.90 -7.89
N TRP A 55 -10.27 -12.97 -8.51
CA TRP A 55 -9.95 -13.33 -9.86
C TRP A 55 -11.18 -13.23 -10.75
N GLU A 56 -10.99 -12.67 -11.92
CA GLU A 56 -11.95 -12.67 -13.02
C GLU A 56 -11.32 -13.30 -14.26
N ALA A 57 -12.09 -14.08 -14.96
CA ALA A 57 -11.76 -14.52 -16.29
C ALA A 57 -12.39 -13.56 -17.31
N LEU A 58 -11.62 -13.18 -18.31
CA LEU A 58 -12.10 -12.39 -19.45
C LEU A 58 -12.43 -13.37 -20.57
N SER A 59 -13.70 -13.63 -20.76
CA SER A 59 -14.16 -14.56 -21.79
C SER A 59 -14.12 -13.95 -23.19
N SER A 60 -14.09 -14.80 -24.22
CA SER A 60 -14.07 -14.38 -25.63
C SER A 60 -15.28 -13.56 -26.06
N ASP A 61 -16.38 -13.67 -25.35
CA ASP A 61 -17.57 -12.82 -25.55
C ASP A 61 -17.43 -11.40 -24.95
N GLY A 62 -16.26 -11.08 -24.39
CA GLY A 62 -15.99 -9.79 -23.76
C GLY A 62 -16.55 -9.64 -22.33
N VAL A 63 -17.16 -10.66 -21.77
CA VAL A 63 -17.74 -10.62 -20.42
C VAL A 63 -16.72 -11.05 -19.39
N ALA A 64 -16.50 -10.23 -18.37
CA ALA A 64 -15.69 -10.58 -17.20
C ALA A 64 -16.51 -11.46 -16.24
N ARG A 65 -15.98 -12.62 -15.90
CA ARG A 65 -16.61 -13.60 -15.01
C ARG A 65 -15.78 -13.87 -13.79
N THR A 66 -16.36 -13.60 -12.63
CA THR A 66 -15.70 -13.86 -11.34
C THR A 66 -15.55 -15.34 -11.09
N LEU A 67 -14.35 -15.80 -10.75
CA LEU A 67 -14.13 -17.15 -10.28
C LEU A 67 -14.77 -17.33 -8.91
N ARG A 68 -15.55 -18.39 -8.76
CA ARG A 68 -16.23 -18.76 -7.52
C ARG A 68 -15.69 -20.10 -7.03
N LYS A 69 -16.09 -20.48 -5.82
CA LYS A 69 -15.82 -21.81 -5.29
C LYS A 69 -16.84 -22.75 -5.87
N GLU A 70 -16.43 -23.51 -6.86
CA GLU A 70 -17.24 -24.49 -7.55
C GLU A 70 -16.51 -25.84 -7.53
N THR A 71 -17.25 -26.94 -7.68
CA THR A 71 -16.66 -28.25 -7.88
C THR A 71 -16.17 -28.43 -9.31
N ASP A 72 -16.82 -27.73 -10.24
CA ASP A 72 -16.55 -27.78 -11.66
C ASP A 72 -16.04 -26.41 -12.16
N PRO A 73 -15.12 -26.38 -13.14
CA PRO A 73 -14.59 -25.14 -13.68
C PRO A 73 -15.65 -24.33 -14.45
N LEU A 74 -15.58 -23.02 -14.30
CA LEU A 74 -16.37 -22.05 -15.06
C LEU A 74 -15.78 -21.90 -16.47
N ALA A 75 -16.57 -22.16 -17.51
CA ALA A 75 -16.14 -22.01 -18.90
C ALA A 75 -15.89 -20.53 -19.26
N VAL A 76 -14.68 -20.22 -19.72
CA VAL A 76 -14.25 -18.85 -20.04
C VAL A 76 -13.87 -18.66 -21.51
N GLU A 77 -13.48 -19.74 -22.19
CA GLU A 77 -13.15 -19.74 -23.60
C GLU A 77 -13.64 -21.03 -24.24
N LYS A 78 -14.11 -20.92 -25.47
CA LYS A 78 -14.58 -22.06 -26.24
C LYS A 78 -14.28 -21.89 -27.72
N ILE A 79 -13.75 -22.94 -28.35
CA ILE A 79 -13.63 -23.02 -29.79
C ILE A 79 -14.13 -24.39 -30.30
N ASN A 80 -14.72 -24.37 -31.47
CA ASN A 80 -15.11 -25.60 -32.15
C ASN A 80 -14.09 -25.91 -33.24
N VAL A 81 -13.60 -27.13 -33.26
CA VAL A 81 -12.68 -27.65 -34.28
C VAL A 81 -13.35 -28.75 -35.06
N LEU A 82 -13.43 -28.58 -36.37
CA LEU A 82 -13.95 -29.65 -37.26
C LEU A 82 -12.77 -30.25 -38.02
N LEU A 83 -12.59 -31.55 -37.83
CA LEU A 83 -11.61 -32.35 -38.56
C LEU A 83 -12.28 -32.99 -39.77
N GLN A 84 -11.68 -32.87 -40.94
CA GLN A 84 -12.11 -33.53 -42.14
C GLN A 84 -11.32 -34.84 -42.32
N PRO A 85 -11.89 -35.85 -42.99
CA PRO A 85 -11.20 -37.12 -43.20
C PRO A 85 -9.84 -36.90 -43.91
N ASN A 86 -8.82 -37.58 -43.42
CA ASN A 86 -7.49 -37.66 -44.01
C ASN A 86 -6.75 -36.31 -44.17
N THR A 87 -7.12 -35.30 -43.39
CA THR A 87 -6.51 -33.93 -43.50
C THR A 87 -5.16 -33.76 -42.78
N GLY A 88 -4.56 -34.83 -42.27
CA GLY A 88 -3.30 -34.77 -41.55
C GLY A 88 -3.45 -34.17 -40.13
N ILE A 89 -2.35 -33.76 -39.53
CA ILE A 89 -2.32 -33.20 -38.17
C ILE A 89 -2.87 -31.77 -38.15
N LYS A 90 -3.83 -31.50 -37.30
CA LYS A 90 -4.34 -30.15 -37.00
C LYS A 90 -4.05 -29.76 -35.57
N THR A 91 -3.82 -28.48 -35.36
CA THR A 91 -3.66 -27.90 -34.03
C THR A 91 -4.78 -26.88 -33.77
N GLY A 92 -5.48 -27.03 -32.69
CA GLY A 92 -6.40 -26.05 -32.13
C GLY A 92 -5.77 -25.40 -30.88
N SER A 93 -5.99 -24.13 -30.67
CA SER A 93 -5.51 -23.45 -29.46
C SER A 93 -6.58 -22.56 -28.86
N THR A 94 -6.61 -22.50 -27.53
CA THR A 94 -7.43 -21.59 -26.75
C THR A 94 -6.53 -20.63 -25.99
N ILE A 95 -6.97 -19.38 -25.81
CA ILE A 95 -6.29 -18.39 -24.99
C ILE A 95 -7.28 -17.88 -23.96
N ALA A 96 -7.07 -18.24 -22.71
CA ALA A 96 -7.87 -17.73 -21.60
C ALA A 96 -7.15 -16.57 -20.94
N SER A 97 -7.81 -15.44 -20.83
CA SER A 97 -7.30 -14.25 -20.19
C SER A 97 -7.88 -14.09 -18.79
N TYR A 98 -7.05 -13.69 -17.85
CA TYR A 98 -7.42 -13.55 -16.44
C TYR A 98 -6.98 -12.20 -15.91
N LYS A 99 -7.68 -11.75 -14.88
CA LYS A 99 -7.45 -10.52 -14.17
C LYS A 99 -7.49 -10.78 -12.68
N GLN A 100 -6.46 -10.33 -11.99
CA GLN A 100 -6.35 -10.37 -10.53
C GLN A 100 -6.41 -8.97 -9.97
N TYR A 101 -7.10 -8.78 -8.85
CA TYR A 101 -7.09 -7.50 -8.16
C TYR A 101 -7.45 -7.59 -6.68
N LEU A 102 -7.01 -6.59 -5.94
CA LEU A 102 -7.36 -6.41 -4.54
C LEU A 102 -8.62 -5.56 -4.43
N VAL A 103 -9.49 -5.95 -3.51
CA VAL A 103 -10.73 -5.23 -3.20
C VAL A 103 -10.77 -4.87 -1.72
N LEU A 104 -11.34 -3.73 -1.40
CA LEU A 104 -11.68 -3.39 -0.02
C LEU A 104 -12.93 -4.14 0.39
N THR A 105 -12.87 -4.86 1.51
CA THR A 105 -13.97 -5.61 2.11
C THR A 105 -14.50 -4.96 3.38
N LYS A 106 -13.82 -3.93 3.87
CA LYS A 106 -14.20 -3.12 5.03
C LYS A 106 -14.00 -1.63 4.73
N ASP A 107 -14.51 -0.78 5.61
CA ASP A 107 -14.25 0.65 5.57
C ASP A 107 -12.72 0.91 5.54
N PRO A 108 -12.23 1.80 4.67
CA PRO A 108 -10.81 2.15 4.62
C PRO A 108 -10.22 2.59 5.98
N ASN A 109 -11.06 3.17 6.85
CA ASN A 109 -10.66 3.56 8.20
C ASN A 109 -10.40 2.37 9.14
N ALA A 110 -10.86 1.19 8.79
CA ALA A 110 -10.60 -0.05 9.55
C ALA A 110 -9.27 -0.73 9.14
N LEU A 111 -8.61 -0.26 8.08
CA LEU A 111 -7.33 -0.80 7.68
C LEU A 111 -6.21 -0.38 8.64
N PRO A 112 -5.17 -1.22 8.82
CA PRO A 112 -4.02 -0.85 9.63
C PRO A 112 -3.30 0.38 9.04
N PRO A 113 -2.69 1.25 9.87
CA PRO A 113 -1.87 2.35 9.38
C PRO A 113 -0.56 1.86 8.78
N GLY A 114 0.13 2.75 8.06
CA GLY A 114 1.45 2.47 7.50
C GLY A 114 1.41 1.79 6.14
N GLU A 115 2.42 1.03 5.81
CA GLU A 115 2.53 0.34 4.53
C GLU A 115 1.89 -1.05 4.61
N ILE A 116 0.83 -1.27 3.84
CA ILE A 116 0.07 -2.53 3.84
C ILE A 116 0.70 -3.49 2.82
N LYS A 117 1.23 -4.62 3.32
CA LYS A 117 1.82 -5.67 2.47
C LYS A 117 0.88 -6.88 2.40
N VAL A 118 0.27 -7.06 1.25
CA VAL A 118 -0.48 -8.29 0.96
C VAL A 118 0.50 -9.33 0.47
N THR A 119 0.78 -10.35 1.27
CA THR A 119 1.79 -11.37 1.00
C THR A 119 1.21 -12.70 0.55
N ASN A 120 0.01 -13.02 1.00
CA ASN A 120 -0.68 -14.25 0.61
C ASN A 120 -2.20 -14.09 0.68
N VAL A 121 -2.87 -15.05 0.06
CA VAL A 121 -4.30 -15.31 0.21
C VAL A 121 -4.47 -16.32 1.34
N ALA A 122 -5.39 -16.07 2.27
CA ALA A 122 -5.55 -16.91 3.44
C ALA A 122 -5.94 -18.37 3.07
N GLY A 123 -5.34 -19.31 3.76
CA GLY A 123 -5.87 -20.66 3.93
C GLY A 123 -5.59 -21.70 2.87
N GLY A 124 -4.50 -21.63 2.11
CA GLY A 124 -4.12 -22.72 1.19
C GLY A 124 -5.08 -22.92 0.02
N LEU A 125 -5.78 -21.86 -0.39
CA LEU A 125 -6.66 -21.88 -1.56
C LEU A 125 -5.87 -22.02 -2.85
N GLN A 126 -6.40 -22.77 -3.78
CA GLN A 126 -5.79 -23.01 -5.08
C GLN A 126 -6.75 -22.61 -6.18
N VAL A 127 -6.22 -22.03 -7.27
CA VAL A 127 -6.93 -21.85 -8.53
C VAL A 127 -6.46 -22.91 -9.50
N THR A 128 -7.39 -23.69 -10.04
CA THR A 128 -7.07 -24.63 -11.10
C THR A 128 -7.67 -24.14 -12.41
N ILE A 129 -6.83 -24.08 -13.42
CA ILE A 129 -7.21 -23.74 -14.78
C ILE A 129 -7.21 -25.06 -15.57
N HIS A 130 -8.29 -25.31 -16.29
CA HIS A 130 -8.52 -26.52 -17.06
C HIS A 130 -8.61 -26.18 -18.54
N ALA A 131 -8.06 -27.03 -19.36
CA ALA A 131 -8.33 -27.10 -20.79
C ALA A 131 -8.80 -28.50 -21.15
N ALA A 132 -9.96 -28.60 -21.73
CA ALA A 132 -10.61 -29.85 -22.05
C ALA A 132 -11.02 -29.90 -23.52
N ASP A 133 -10.86 -31.06 -24.13
CA ASP A 133 -11.36 -31.41 -25.46
C ASP A 133 -12.54 -32.37 -25.32
N PHE A 134 -13.69 -31.98 -25.82
CA PHE A 134 -14.89 -32.79 -25.86
C PHE A 134 -15.13 -33.31 -27.28
N LEU A 135 -15.18 -34.61 -27.41
CA LEU A 135 -15.66 -35.28 -28.62
C LEU A 135 -17.15 -35.07 -28.76
N LYS A 136 -17.56 -34.48 -29.84
CA LYS A 136 -18.92 -34.02 -30.15
C LYS A 136 -19.30 -32.83 -29.22
N SER A 137 -19.81 -31.80 -29.82
CA SER A 137 -20.22 -30.60 -29.09
C SER A 137 -21.18 -30.93 -27.96
N LEU A 138 -20.76 -30.77 -26.72
CA LEU A 138 -21.61 -30.87 -25.54
C LEU A 138 -22.45 -29.60 -25.33
N GLY A 139 -22.23 -28.55 -26.16
CA GLY A 139 -22.96 -27.31 -26.06
C GLY A 139 -22.63 -26.54 -24.80
N VAL A 140 -21.39 -26.61 -24.29
CA VAL A 140 -20.95 -25.82 -23.14
C VAL A 140 -21.15 -24.34 -23.44
N SER A 141 -21.84 -23.63 -22.55
CA SER A 141 -22.04 -22.19 -22.65
C SER A 141 -20.97 -21.45 -21.86
N LEU A 142 -20.46 -20.36 -22.41
CA LEU A 142 -19.54 -19.47 -21.66
C LEU A 142 -20.23 -18.95 -20.40
N GLY A 143 -19.55 -19.05 -19.25
CA GLY A 143 -20.08 -18.66 -17.95
C GLY A 143 -20.88 -19.74 -17.24
N SER A 144 -21.14 -20.92 -17.87
CA SER A 144 -21.62 -22.12 -17.17
C SER A 144 -20.44 -22.94 -16.66
N THR A 145 -20.68 -23.76 -15.64
CA THR A 145 -19.74 -24.82 -15.22
C THR A 145 -19.77 -25.98 -16.19
N PHE A 146 -18.66 -26.70 -16.30
CA PHE A 146 -18.58 -27.93 -17.10
C PHE A 146 -17.81 -29.00 -16.34
N GLN A 147 -18.22 -30.27 -16.56
CA GLN A 147 -17.49 -31.39 -15.98
C GLN A 147 -16.26 -31.69 -16.81
N VAL A 148 -15.13 -31.80 -16.16
CA VAL A 148 -13.88 -32.18 -16.81
C VAL A 148 -13.94 -33.63 -17.22
N PRO A 149 -13.56 -33.99 -18.47
CA PRO A 149 -13.54 -35.37 -18.90
C PRO A 149 -12.56 -36.18 -18.03
N THR A 150 -13.07 -37.18 -17.34
CA THR A 150 -12.25 -38.05 -16.48
C THR A 150 -11.84 -39.36 -17.17
N LEU A 151 -12.59 -39.78 -18.14
CA LEU A 151 -12.35 -41.04 -18.88
C LEU A 151 -12.92 -40.88 -20.29
N GLY A 152 -12.17 -41.31 -21.29
CA GLY A 152 -12.61 -41.33 -22.68
C GLY A 152 -11.59 -40.80 -23.67
N PRO A 153 -11.93 -40.70 -24.95
CA PRO A 153 -11.01 -40.20 -25.97
C PRO A 153 -10.75 -38.68 -25.91
N GLY A 154 -11.34 -37.95 -24.96
CA GLY A 154 -11.07 -36.53 -24.75
C GLY A 154 -9.74 -36.27 -24.03
N CYS A 155 -9.05 -35.20 -24.42
CA CYS A 155 -7.84 -34.74 -23.74
C CYS A 155 -8.19 -33.69 -22.68
N HIS A 156 -7.56 -33.82 -21.54
CA HIS A 156 -7.67 -32.82 -20.45
C HIS A 156 -6.29 -32.46 -19.92
N GLN A 157 -6.06 -31.19 -19.76
CA GLN A 157 -4.89 -30.64 -19.08
C GLN A 157 -5.36 -29.69 -17.99
N SER A 158 -4.63 -29.65 -16.88
CA SER A 158 -4.87 -28.68 -15.84
C SER A 158 -3.58 -28.13 -15.27
N VAL A 159 -3.63 -26.90 -14.82
CA VAL A 159 -2.55 -26.24 -14.08
C VAL A 159 -3.14 -25.66 -12.81
N THR A 160 -2.58 -26.05 -11.69
CA THR A 160 -3.01 -25.57 -10.38
C THR A 160 -2.01 -24.54 -9.85
N TYR A 161 -2.54 -23.42 -9.40
CA TYR A 161 -1.80 -22.37 -8.75
C TYR A 161 -2.15 -22.35 -7.28
N ASP A 162 -1.12 -22.41 -6.47
CA ASP A 162 -1.22 -22.40 -5.03
C ASP A 162 -1.25 -20.95 -4.51
N SER A 163 -1.93 -20.69 -3.40
CA SER A 163 -2.05 -19.37 -2.77
C SER A 163 -0.87 -18.97 -1.89
N THR A 164 0.16 -19.79 -1.82
CA THR A 164 1.38 -19.45 -1.06
C THR A 164 2.20 -18.42 -1.83
N GLY A 165 1.97 -17.20 -1.56
CA GLY A 165 2.64 -16.09 -2.20
C GLY A 165 1.84 -15.56 -3.36
N MET A 166 0.99 -14.63 -3.08
CA MET A 166 0.18 -13.85 -4.06
C MET A 166 0.38 -14.32 -5.48
N VAL A 167 -0.28 -15.36 -5.75
CA VAL A 167 -0.15 -16.21 -6.90
C VAL A 167 -0.41 -15.41 -8.16
N GLY A 168 0.64 -14.90 -8.70
CA GLY A 168 0.61 -14.43 -10.05
C GLY A 168 1.15 -15.52 -10.95
N ILE A 169 0.39 -15.96 -11.91
CA ILE A 169 0.97 -16.51 -13.11
C ILE A 169 1.89 -15.42 -13.66
N GLY A 170 3.19 -15.58 -13.47
CA GLY A 170 4.18 -14.64 -13.98
C GLY A 170 4.39 -13.33 -13.20
N GLY A 171 4.05 -13.24 -11.93
CA GLY A 171 4.31 -12.02 -11.16
C GLY A 171 4.51 -12.25 -9.68
N GLY A 172 5.53 -11.64 -9.10
CA GLY A 172 5.75 -11.59 -7.65
C GLY A 172 4.58 -10.94 -6.89
N PRO A 173 4.67 -10.81 -5.56
CA PRO A 173 3.63 -10.19 -4.73
C PRO A 173 3.25 -8.80 -5.27
N PRO A 174 2.00 -8.35 -5.06
CA PRO A 174 1.63 -6.99 -5.43
C PRO A 174 2.51 -5.99 -4.68
N PRO A 175 2.80 -4.83 -5.28
CA PRO A 175 3.51 -3.78 -4.57
C PRO A 175 2.73 -3.38 -3.30
N PRO A 176 3.42 -2.97 -2.24
CA PRO A 176 2.78 -2.52 -1.02
C PRO A 176 1.77 -1.39 -1.30
N ILE A 177 0.68 -1.39 -0.55
CA ILE A 177 -0.32 -0.31 -0.60
C ILE A 177 0.05 0.69 0.48
N PRO A 178 0.44 1.92 0.12
CA PRO A 178 0.79 2.91 1.13
C PRO A 178 -0.46 3.39 1.87
N ASN A 179 -0.45 3.29 3.20
CA ASN A 179 -1.43 3.93 4.08
C ASN A 179 -0.74 5.08 4.84
N LYS A 180 -0.20 6.01 4.10
CA LYS A 180 0.64 7.12 4.57
C LYS A 180 0.24 8.44 3.88
N CYS A 181 0.88 9.54 4.27
CA CYS A 181 0.74 10.85 3.62
C CYS A 181 1.88 11.09 2.61
N ASP A 182 1.69 12.03 1.71
CA ASP A 182 2.77 12.55 0.87
C ASP A 182 3.72 13.42 1.70
N VAL A 183 5.00 13.23 1.49
CA VAL A 183 6.08 13.99 2.13
C VAL A 183 6.83 14.77 1.09
N VAL A 184 6.95 16.09 1.29
CA VAL A 184 7.83 16.95 0.50
C VAL A 184 9.25 16.81 1.04
N ALA A 185 10.18 16.30 0.25
CA ALA A 185 11.58 16.19 0.65
C ALA A 185 12.21 17.58 0.84
N ASN A 186 13.05 17.71 1.86
CA ASN A 186 13.80 18.93 2.16
C ASN A 186 12.92 20.18 2.35
N GLN A 187 11.72 20.02 2.88
CA GLN A 187 10.85 21.15 3.21
C GLN A 187 11.52 22.09 4.25
N ILE A 188 11.55 23.37 3.95
CA ILE A 188 12.03 24.41 4.87
C ILE A 188 10.83 25.22 5.33
N ILE A 189 10.69 25.37 6.65
CA ILE A 189 9.63 26.17 7.27
C ILE A 189 10.31 27.31 8.05
N PRO A 190 10.38 28.51 7.48
CA PRO A 190 10.93 29.65 8.17
C PRO A 190 9.97 30.17 9.25
N VAL A 191 10.47 30.38 10.46
CA VAL A 191 9.71 30.96 11.57
C VAL A 191 10.46 32.21 12.06
N ASP A 192 9.92 33.39 11.77
CA ASP A 192 10.51 34.66 12.21
C ASP A 192 10.05 34.97 13.64
N LEU A 193 10.97 34.86 14.58
CA LEU A 193 10.74 35.19 15.99
C LEU A 193 10.85 36.71 16.27
N GLY A 194 11.38 37.49 15.32
CA GLY A 194 11.59 38.92 15.42
C GLY A 194 12.72 39.30 16.37
N SER A 195 12.94 40.62 16.52
CA SER A 195 13.90 41.21 17.46
C SER A 195 13.21 41.53 18.78
N ILE A 196 13.70 40.97 19.86
CA ILE A 196 13.15 41.16 21.21
C ILE A 196 14.22 41.84 22.07
N PRO A 197 13.89 42.97 22.69
CA PRO A 197 14.83 43.66 23.61
C PRO A 197 15.19 42.73 24.78
N ILE A 198 16.48 42.73 25.15
CA ILE A 198 17.03 41.83 26.17
C ILE A 198 16.43 42.10 27.56
N ASP A 199 16.04 43.36 27.83
CA ASP A 199 15.41 43.79 29.07
C ASP A 199 14.01 43.20 29.32
N ARG A 200 13.43 42.59 28.33
CA ARG A 200 12.17 41.82 28.46
C ARG A 200 12.36 40.50 29.22
N PHE A 201 13.55 39.97 29.25
CA PHE A 201 13.89 38.73 29.91
C PHE A 201 14.54 38.98 31.27
N LYS A 202 13.75 39.09 32.32
CA LYS A 202 14.21 39.44 33.68
C LYS A 202 14.82 38.27 34.45
N ARG A 203 14.35 37.05 34.20
CA ARG A 203 14.72 35.84 34.94
C ARG A 203 15.03 34.68 33.99
N ILE A 204 15.77 33.70 34.47
CA ILE A 204 15.92 32.42 33.79
C ILE A 204 14.51 31.80 33.56
N ASN A 205 14.29 31.23 32.39
CA ASN A 205 13.03 30.73 31.87
C ASN A 205 12.01 31.78 31.41
N ASP A 206 12.30 33.09 31.48
CA ASP A 206 11.45 34.05 30.81
C ASP A 206 11.48 33.79 29.29
N THR A 207 10.30 33.95 28.66
CA THR A 207 10.13 33.67 27.23
C THR A 207 9.65 34.92 26.48
N SER A 208 9.97 34.98 25.19
CA SER A 208 9.36 35.94 24.27
C SER A 208 7.88 35.57 23.98
N PRO A 209 7.10 36.48 23.36
CA PRO A 209 5.81 36.10 22.79
C PRO A 209 5.93 34.95 21.82
N PRO A 210 4.96 34.03 21.80
CA PRO A 210 4.98 32.87 20.90
C PRO A 210 4.75 33.31 19.45
N LYS A 211 5.43 32.63 18.52
CA LYS A 211 5.13 32.65 17.09
C LYS A 211 4.56 31.31 16.68
N HIS A 212 3.30 31.36 16.26
CA HIS A 212 2.58 30.14 15.87
C HIS A 212 2.87 29.77 14.43
N PHE A 213 3.00 28.47 14.18
CA PHE A 213 3.16 27.87 12.86
C PHE A 213 2.62 26.44 12.88
N GLU A 214 2.51 25.84 11.73
CA GLU A 214 2.12 24.42 11.65
C GLU A 214 3.04 23.67 10.67
N ILE A 215 3.23 22.39 10.93
CA ILE A 215 3.81 21.45 9.97
C ILE A 215 2.68 20.56 9.49
N ALA A 216 2.50 20.49 8.16
CA ALA A 216 1.40 19.75 7.56
C ALA A 216 1.90 18.79 6.49
N LEU A 217 1.20 17.65 6.37
CA LEU A 217 1.31 16.67 5.30
C LEU A 217 0.02 16.67 4.50
N SER A 218 0.11 16.36 3.22
CA SER A 218 -1.03 16.28 2.29
C SER A 218 -1.29 14.87 1.79
N ASN A 219 -2.42 14.69 1.10
CA ASN A 219 -2.80 13.42 0.47
C ASN A 219 -2.71 12.21 1.39
N CYS A 220 -3.07 12.40 2.65
CA CYS A 220 -3.04 11.32 3.63
C CYS A 220 -4.06 10.24 3.28
N ALA A 221 -3.66 8.99 3.39
CA ALA A 221 -4.59 7.87 3.33
C ALA A 221 -5.51 7.87 4.56
N ALA A 222 -6.69 7.26 4.42
CA ALA A 222 -7.78 7.37 5.40
C ALA A 222 -7.39 6.96 6.83
N ASN A 223 -6.44 6.05 6.97
CA ASN A 223 -5.99 5.55 8.27
C ASN A 223 -4.49 5.79 8.52
N ALA A 224 -3.90 6.76 7.85
CA ALA A 224 -2.52 7.14 8.12
C ALA A 224 -2.37 7.66 9.56
N LYS A 225 -1.29 7.24 10.22
CA LYS A 225 -0.91 7.71 11.56
C LYS A 225 0.50 8.30 11.53
N PRO A 226 0.69 9.44 10.87
CA PRO A 226 1.99 10.05 10.81
C PRO A 226 2.43 10.53 12.19
N THR A 227 3.70 10.29 12.48
CA THR A 227 4.38 10.87 13.62
C THR A 227 5.56 11.71 13.15
N ILE A 228 5.92 12.71 13.92
CA ILE A 228 7.05 13.60 13.65
C ILE A 228 8.01 13.60 14.84
N SER A 229 9.29 13.63 14.57
CA SER A 229 10.35 13.80 15.57
C SER A 229 11.27 14.93 15.19
N PHE A 230 11.96 15.51 16.17
CA PHE A 230 12.79 16.69 15.98
C PHE A 230 14.22 16.45 16.47
N ARG A 231 15.18 17.08 15.77
CA ARG A 231 16.60 17.08 16.12
C ARG A 231 17.16 18.49 16.08
N ASP A 232 17.96 18.86 17.09
CA ASP A 232 18.76 20.08 17.06
C ASP A 232 19.91 19.93 16.05
N LYS A 233 19.99 20.84 15.08
CA LYS A 233 21.06 20.83 14.06
C LYS A 233 22.36 21.46 14.52
N ALA A 234 22.38 22.13 15.68
CA ALA A 234 23.61 22.66 16.23
C ALA A 234 24.63 21.57 16.58
N THR A 235 25.90 21.84 16.44
CA THR A 235 27.02 20.95 16.77
C THR A 235 27.95 21.60 17.77
N PRO A 236 28.04 21.12 19.02
CA PRO A 236 27.17 20.12 19.64
C PRO A 236 25.74 20.64 19.86
N PRO A 237 24.73 19.76 19.98
CA PRO A 237 23.37 20.16 20.33
C PRO A 237 23.31 20.65 21.78
N ASN A 238 22.18 21.29 22.18
CA ASN A 238 21.99 21.72 23.56
C ASN A 238 21.95 20.49 24.50
N ALA A 239 22.54 20.66 25.70
CA ALA A 239 22.45 19.64 26.75
C ALA A 239 21.00 19.45 27.23
N ASP A 240 20.26 20.57 27.39
CA ASP A 240 18.80 20.51 27.60
C ASP A 240 18.10 20.12 26.27
N LYS A 241 17.59 18.92 26.21
CA LYS A 241 16.91 18.36 25.04
C LYS A 241 15.61 19.08 24.68
N THR A 242 15.12 20.00 25.50
CA THR A 242 13.91 20.80 25.22
C THR A 242 14.21 22.20 24.72
N VAL A 243 15.50 22.59 24.67
CA VAL A 243 15.96 23.89 24.22
C VAL A 243 16.85 23.73 22.99
N LEU A 244 16.45 24.33 21.87
CA LEU A 244 17.25 24.40 20.66
C LEU A 244 18.41 25.34 20.86
N ARG A 245 19.62 24.91 20.53
CA ARG A 245 20.82 25.76 20.63
C ARG A 245 20.81 26.81 19.52
N LEU A 246 21.23 28.02 19.90
CA LEU A 246 21.40 29.11 18.94
C LEU A 246 22.57 28.81 17.99
N SER A 247 22.40 29.19 16.73
CA SER A 247 23.42 29.14 15.70
C SER A 247 23.35 30.44 14.86
N ALA A 248 24.48 30.95 14.39
CA ALA A 248 24.53 32.13 13.54
C ALA A 248 25.11 31.81 12.18
N PRO A 249 24.67 32.49 11.10
CA PRO A 249 25.43 32.55 9.87
C PRO A 249 26.83 33.13 10.12
N GLY A 250 27.80 32.74 9.29
CA GLY A 250 29.19 33.12 9.49
C GLY A 250 29.40 34.61 9.72
N GLY A 251 30.19 34.96 10.75
CA GLY A 251 30.56 36.31 11.07
C GLY A 251 29.63 37.09 11.99
N GLN A 252 28.49 36.54 12.38
CA GLN A 252 27.58 37.23 13.32
C GLN A 252 27.85 36.80 14.78
N SER A 253 27.81 37.74 15.71
CA SER A 253 27.90 37.44 17.14
C SER A 253 26.60 36.83 17.63
N LEU A 254 26.67 35.64 18.23
CA LEU A 254 25.52 34.98 18.84
C LEU A 254 25.09 35.69 20.13
N ALA A 255 23.78 35.74 20.33
CA ALA A 255 23.22 35.99 21.64
C ALA A 255 23.69 34.92 22.65
N GLN A 256 24.02 35.32 23.87
CA GLN A 256 24.45 34.41 24.93
C GLN A 256 23.41 34.35 26.04
N GLY A 257 23.29 33.20 26.68
CA GLY A 257 22.31 32.98 27.75
C GLY A 257 20.87 32.82 27.24
N PHE A 258 20.69 32.47 25.97
CA PHE A 258 19.39 32.24 25.34
C PHE A 258 19.36 30.94 24.54
N GLY A 259 18.17 30.47 24.30
CA GLY A 259 17.85 29.38 23.40
C GLY A 259 16.48 29.57 22.75
N ILE A 260 16.02 28.57 21.99
CA ILE A 260 14.70 28.57 21.40
C ILE A 260 13.95 27.32 21.90
N ILE A 261 12.72 27.47 22.34
CA ILE A 261 11.81 26.38 22.64
C ILE A 261 10.72 26.32 21.59
N MET A 262 10.30 25.09 21.26
CA MET A 262 9.07 24.87 20.54
C MET A 262 8.06 24.17 21.46
N THR A 263 6.79 24.50 21.30
CA THR A 263 5.70 23.98 22.13
C THR A 263 4.56 23.55 21.25
N ARG A 264 3.92 22.43 21.59
CA ARG A 264 2.70 21.98 20.91
C ARG A 264 1.51 22.85 21.29
N GLU A 265 0.71 23.21 20.28
CA GLU A 265 -0.50 24.02 20.45
C GLU A 265 -1.79 23.20 20.36
N ASP A 266 -1.71 21.90 20.63
CA ASP A 266 -2.84 20.95 20.62
C ASP A 266 -3.56 20.84 21.98
N GLY A 267 -3.35 21.80 22.88
CA GLY A 267 -3.87 21.81 24.25
C GLY A 267 -2.96 21.15 25.28
N SER A 268 -2.00 20.32 24.88
CA SER A 268 -1.02 19.70 25.79
C SER A 268 0.00 20.71 26.34
N ARG A 269 0.31 21.74 25.55
CA ARG A 269 1.38 22.72 25.83
C ARG A 269 2.73 22.08 26.12
N GLU A 270 2.96 20.89 25.54
CA GLU A 270 4.18 20.14 25.76
C GLU A 270 5.34 20.78 24.96
N ARG A 271 6.49 20.96 25.62
CA ARG A 271 7.71 21.37 24.91
C ARG A 271 8.22 20.23 24.04
N ILE A 272 8.66 20.58 22.83
CA ILE A 272 9.29 19.63 21.91
C ILE A 272 10.64 19.20 22.49
N SER A 273 10.87 17.90 22.48
CA SER A 273 12.16 17.30 22.83
C SER A 273 12.95 16.97 21.56
N TYR A 274 14.18 17.40 21.51
CA TYR A 274 15.12 17.15 20.42
C TYR A 274 15.97 15.91 20.73
N GLY A 275 16.09 15.01 19.80
CA GLY A 275 16.85 13.77 19.98
C GLY A 275 17.52 13.30 18.70
N ASP A 276 18.45 12.35 18.86
CA ASP A 276 19.09 11.72 17.71
C ASP A 276 18.11 10.83 16.92
N PRO A 277 18.33 10.63 15.62
CA PRO A 277 17.50 9.75 14.80
C PRO A 277 17.35 8.36 15.43
N GLY A 278 16.09 7.90 15.56
CA GLY A 278 15.76 6.61 16.18
C GLY A 278 15.50 6.64 17.69
N ALA A 279 16.11 7.61 18.43
CA ALA A 279 15.89 7.80 19.87
C ALA A 279 15.02 9.03 20.19
N ALA A 280 14.75 9.91 19.20
CA ALA A 280 13.94 11.09 19.39
C ALA A 280 12.49 10.75 19.73
N LYS A 281 11.90 11.57 20.64
CA LYS A 281 10.47 11.46 20.94
C LYS A 281 9.64 11.68 19.68
N LYS A 282 8.67 10.82 19.46
CA LYS A 282 7.71 10.92 18.35
C LYS A 282 6.43 11.58 18.83
N TYR A 283 5.96 12.54 18.07
CA TYR A 283 4.71 13.27 18.32
C TYR A 283 3.70 12.90 17.24
N GLU A 284 2.50 12.53 17.65
CA GLU A 284 1.41 12.23 16.71
C GLU A 284 0.93 13.50 16.03
N MET A 285 0.65 13.41 14.74
CA MET A 285 0.03 14.49 13.96
C MET A 285 -1.48 14.23 13.88
N THR A 286 -2.26 15.28 13.98
CA THR A 286 -3.72 15.19 13.88
C THR A 286 -4.14 15.05 12.42
N LEU A 287 -4.83 13.95 12.10
CA LEU A 287 -5.35 13.68 10.76
C LEU A 287 -6.72 14.33 10.57
N ASP A 288 -6.81 15.27 9.64
CA ASP A 288 -8.07 15.80 9.12
C ASP A 288 -8.55 14.88 7.97
N LYS A 289 -9.50 14.03 8.27
CA LYS A 289 -10.01 13.03 7.33
C LYS A 289 -10.73 13.63 6.11
N PRO A 290 -11.60 14.64 6.22
CA PRO A 290 -12.20 15.28 5.06
C PRO A 290 -11.15 15.94 4.15
N GLY A 291 -10.18 16.66 4.74
CA GLY A 291 -9.12 17.35 4.00
C GLY A 291 -7.95 16.48 3.57
N ARG A 292 -7.87 15.22 4.02
CA ARG A 292 -6.74 14.32 3.79
C ARG A 292 -5.38 14.97 4.10
N THR A 293 -5.33 15.72 5.20
CA THR A 293 -4.14 16.40 5.69
C THR A 293 -3.83 15.94 7.11
N ALA A 294 -2.55 15.89 7.46
CA ALA A 294 -2.13 15.66 8.85
C ALA A 294 -1.31 16.85 9.32
N LYS A 295 -1.60 17.34 10.52
CA LYS A 295 -1.03 18.60 11.04
C LYS A 295 -0.53 18.43 12.45
N ILE A 296 0.52 19.21 12.77
CA ILE A 296 0.94 19.48 14.13
C ILE A 296 1.07 21.00 14.31
N PRO A 297 0.20 21.62 15.10
CA PRO A 297 0.30 23.03 15.43
C PRO A 297 1.40 23.22 16.49
N LEU A 298 2.25 24.21 16.26
CA LEU A 298 3.43 24.53 17.07
C LEU A 298 3.53 26.03 17.34
N SER A 299 4.22 26.37 18.40
CA SER A 299 4.77 27.72 18.59
C SER A 299 6.26 27.65 18.89
N ALA A 300 6.96 28.71 18.53
CA ALA A 300 8.37 28.89 18.87
C ALA A 300 8.58 30.20 19.63
N GLN A 301 9.51 30.20 20.58
CA GLN A 301 9.81 31.33 21.46
C GLN A 301 11.29 31.33 21.83
N TYR A 302 11.86 32.52 22.01
CA TYR A 302 13.12 32.63 22.74
C TYR A 302 12.89 32.30 24.21
N ILE A 303 13.88 31.73 24.84
CA ILE A 303 13.92 31.47 26.28
C ILE A 303 15.27 31.91 26.84
N ARG A 304 15.25 32.62 27.98
CA ARG A 304 16.47 32.92 28.72
C ARG A 304 16.92 31.68 29.50
N THR A 305 18.16 31.25 29.29
CA THR A 305 18.78 30.08 29.93
C THR A 305 19.93 30.43 30.86
N GLY A 306 20.54 31.63 30.67
CA GLY A 306 21.71 32.07 31.42
C GLY A 306 21.39 33.07 32.56
N GLY A 307 22.27 33.14 33.53
CA GLY A 307 22.27 34.15 34.60
C GLY A 307 22.58 35.54 34.06
N ASP A 308 22.47 36.58 34.91
CA ASP A 308 22.64 37.99 34.48
C ASP A 308 24.03 38.27 33.86
N ALA A 309 25.07 37.64 34.36
CA ALA A 309 26.43 37.79 33.85
C ALA A 309 26.65 37.06 32.48
N GLU A 310 25.80 36.16 32.13
CA GLU A 310 25.91 35.33 30.90
C GLU A 310 25.11 35.90 29.73
N VAL A 311 24.17 36.78 30.00
CA VAL A 311 23.23 37.31 29.02
C VAL A 311 23.87 38.41 28.18
N LYS A 312 23.94 38.20 26.86
CA LYS A 312 24.44 39.19 25.90
C LYS A 312 23.53 39.21 24.66
N ALA A 313 23.30 40.45 24.17
CA ALA A 313 22.58 40.62 22.90
C ALA A 313 23.41 40.12 21.72
N GLY A 314 22.73 39.67 20.70
CA GLY A 314 23.33 39.13 19.47
C GLY A 314 22.32 38.49 18.56
N TYR A 315 22.81 37.84 17.52
CA TYR A 315 21.97 37.06 16.64
C TYR A 315 21.41 35.81 17.37
N ALA A 316 20.11 35.55 17.22
CA ALA A 316 19.43 34.51 17.95
C ALA A 316 18.63 33.58 17.00
N GLY A 317 19.30 33.00 16.00
CA GLY A 317 18.73 32.00 15.13
C GLY A 317 19.01 30.58 15.62
N GLY A 318 18.27 29.64 15.10
CA GLY A 318 18.45 28.19 15.34
C GLY A 318 17.77 27.35 14.25
N SER A 319 18.19 26.11 14.11
CA SER A 319 17.63 25.21 13.14
C SER A 319 17.30 23.83 13.76
N ALA A 320 16.07 23.40 13.58
CA ALA A 320 15.65 22.04 13.91
C ALA A 320 15.39 21.26 12.62
N GLU A 321 15.84 20.02 12.58
CA GLU A 321 15.47 19.06 11.58
C GLU A 321 14.26 18.26 12.07
N PHE A 322 13.34 17.94 11.19
CA PHE A 322 12.22 17.09 11.53
C PHE A 322 12.11 15.89 10.58
N THR A 323 11.67 14.77 11.12
CA THR A 323 11.53 13.51 10.38
C THR A 323 10.13 12.92 10.60
N PHE A 324 9.47 12.58 9.51
CA PHE A 324 8.18 11.88 9.56
C PHE A 324 8.38 10.36 9.61
N THR A 325 7.53 9.69 10.39
CA THR A 325 7.46 8.23 10.43
C THR A 325 6.00 7.79 10.27
N PHE A 326 5.79 6.74 9.49
CA PHE A 326 4.50 6.09 9.31
C PHE A 326 4.64 4.68 9.89
N PRO A 327 4.10 4.43 11.11
CA PRO A 327 4.16 3.12 11.77
C PRO A 327 3.32 2.07 11.05
#